data_a551322500439fc175d283d512512fca
#
_entry.id   a551322500439fc175d283d512512fca
#
_cell.length_a   1.000
_cell.length_b   1.000
_cell.length_c   1.000
_cell.angle_alpha   90.00
_cell.angle_beta   90.00
_cell.angle_gamma   90.00
#
_symmetry.space_group_name_H-M   'P 1'
#
loop_
_entity.id
_entity.type
_entity.pdbx_description
1 polymer ?
#
loop_
_entity_poly.entity_id
_entity_poly.type
_entity_poly.pdbx_seq_one_letter_code
_entity_poly.pdbx_strand_id
1 'polypeptide(L)'
;CELDSHYVNLLEQKIPDTKFARVDSDTIDNLIPKSEKVKPEMAQADKDDLSAMFKAVLPKDNDYFVEADNLGESAAPVIITRNEFMRRYREMSAMGGGMNFYGNMPESFNITVNLENPVMAGIVTEAKSKITPMQELPAEPGKDASEDEKKRINDERQAIKDAHQAVVDEYAAGNDILKQVIDLALLSNGLLKGKALSDFIARSEKVIAEAA
;
A
#
# COMPACT_ATOMS: atom_id res chain seq x y z
N CYS A 1 2.83 20.46 -14.72
CA CYS A 1 3.90 21.45 -14.97
C CYS A 1 4.63 21.69 -13.66
N GLU A 2 5.97 21.75 -13.65
CA GLU A 2 6.79 21.93 -12.43
C GLU A 2 6.49 23.24 -11.70
N LEU A 3 5.93 24.22 -12.38
CA LEU A 3 5.54 25.54 -11.82
C LEU A 3 4.21 25.49 -11.03
N ASP A 4 3.40 24.47 -11.19
CA ASP A 4 2.05 24.42 -10.61
C ASP A 4 2.07 24.41 -9.09
N SER A 5 2.99 23.68 -8.46
CA SER A 5 3.12 23.62 -7.00
C SER A 5 3.46 24.96 -6.38
N HIS A 6 4.26 25.78 -7.05
CA HIS A 6 4.60 27.12 -6.54
C HIS A 6 3.39 28.07 -6.57
N TYR A 7 2.63 28.07 -7.67
CA TYR A 7 1.41 28.86 -7.78
C TYR A 7 0.31 28.37 -6.83
N VAL A 8 0.16 27.07 -6.68
CA VAL A 8 -0.81 26.49 -5.74
C VAL A 8 -0.48 26.90 -4.31
N ASN A 9 0.77 26.81 -3.88
CA ASN A 9 1.18 27.28 -2.55
C ASN A 9 0.93 28.77 -2.34
N LEU A 10 1.16 29.60 -3.36
CA LEU A 10 0.87 31.04 -3.29
C LEU A 10 -0.64 31.32 -3.17
N LEU A 11 -1.46 30.56 -3.87
CA LEU A 11 -2.92 30.68 -3.80
C LEU A 11 -3.45 30.22 -2.43
N GLU A 12 -2.95 29.10 -1.90
CA GLU A 12 -3.30 28.61 -0.56
C GLU A 12 -2.94 29.63 0.55
N GLN A 13 -1.85 30.39 0.37
CA GLN A 13 -1.49 31.46 1.31
C GLN A 13 -2.41 32.68 1.21
N LYS A 14 -2.95 32.96 0.01
CA LYS A 14 -3.77 34.15 -0.24
C LYS A 14 -5.27 33.95 -0.01
N ILE A 15 -5.73 32.70 -0.13
CA ILE A 15 -7.14 32.36 0.03
C ILE A 15 -7.29 31.55 1.32
N PRO A 16 -7.79 32.15 2.41
CA PRO A 16 -7.97 31.49 3.69
C PRO A 16 -8.82 30.19 3.53
N ASP A 17 -8.52 29.19 4.31
CA ASP A 17 -9.28 27.94 4.41
C ASP A 17 -9.42 27.14 3.09
N THR A 18 -8.56 27.42 2.10
CA THR A 18 -8.56 26.73 0.82
C THR A 18 -7.32 25.85 0.70
N LYS A 19 -7.53 24.57 0.33
CA LYS A 19 -6.47 23.63 -0.02
C LYS A 19 -6.71 23.08 -1.42
N PHE A 20 -5.66 23.06 -2.22
CA PHE A 20 -5.70 22.45 -3.54
C PHE A 20 -5.06 21.08 -3.48
N ALA A 21 -5.76 20.05 -3.93
CA ALA A 21 -5.26 18.72 -4.09
C ALA A 21 -5.46 18.23 -5.53
N ARG A 22 -4.55 17.43 -6.03
CA ARG A 22 -4.73 16.78 -7.33
C ARG A 22 -5.71 15.63 -7.18
N VAL A 23 -6.45 15.37 -8.24
CA VAL A 23 -7.43 14.27 -8.29
C VAL A 23 -6.77 12.89 -8.15
N ASP A 24 -5.48 12.79 -8.51
CA ASP A 24 -4.68 11.57 -8.41
C ASP A 24 -3.87 11.45 -7.11
N SER A 25 -4.05 12.39 -6.17
CA SER A 25 -3.31 12.40 -4.89
C SER A 25 -3.95 11.55 -3.80
N ASP A 26 -5.25 11.29 -3.91
CA ASP A 26 -6.01 10.47 -2.96
C ASP A 26 -7.26 9.91 -3.64
N THR A 27 -7.97 9.01 -2.95
CA THR A 27 -9.27 8.55 -3.42
C THR A 27 -10.28 9.70 -3.43
N ILE A 28 -11.22 9.70 -4.38
CA ILE A 28 -12.24 10.77 -4.52
C ILE A 28 -13.00 10.96 -3.20
N ASP A 29 -13.24 9.89 -2.48
CA ASP A 29 -13.95 9.92 -1.20
C ASP A 29 -13.17 10.60 -0.07
N ASN A 30 -11.85 10.65 -0.14
CA ASN A 30 -11.01 11.38 0.80
C ASN A 30 -10.85 12.86 0.39
N LEU A 31 -10.83 13.13 -0.94
CA LEU A 31 -10.75 14.48 -1.47
C LEU A 31 -12.05 15.28 -1.23
N ILE A 32 -13.20 14.61 -1.22
CA ILE A 32 -14.52 15.22 -0.97
C ILE A 32 -15.10 14.59 0.30
N PRO A 33 -14.97 15.21 1.48
CA PRO A 33 -15.48 14.66 2.72
C PRO A 33 -16.98 14.39 2.62
N LYS A 34 -17.37 13.12 2.69
CA LYS A 34 -18.76 12.72 2.89
C LYS A 34 -19.01 12.57 4.38
N SER A 35 -20.13 13.08 4.87
CA SER A 35 -20.50 13.11 6.29
C SER A 35 -20.70 11.75 6.96
N GLU A 36 -20.63 10.64 6.23
CA GLU A 36 -20.98 9.30 6.71
C GLU A 36 -19.99 8.20 6.24
N LYS A 37 -18.67 8.48 6.24
CA LYS A 37 -17.71 7.40 5.99
C LYS A 37 -17.59 6.49 7.21
N VAL A 38 -18.13 5.30 7.09
CA VAL A 38 -17.86 4.21 8.02
C VAL A 38 -16.55 3.54 7.56
N LYS A 39 -15.46 3.75 8.30
CA LYS A 39 -14.21 3.00 8.03
C LYS A 39 -14.45 1.52 8.31
N PRO A 40 -13.84 0.62 7.49
CA PRO A 40 -14.00 -0.79 7.71
C PRO A 40 -13.49 -1.19 9.09
N GLU A 41 -14.35 -1.88 9.86
CA GLU A 41 -13.95 -2.54 11.10
C GLU A 41 -13.17 -3.81 10.75
N MET A 42 -11.86 -3.69 10.70
CA MET A 42 -10.95 -4.81 10.48
C MET A 42 -10.02 -4.91 11.69
N ALA A 43 -9.81 -6.12 12.21
CA ALA A 43 -8.84 -6.36 13.28
C ALA A 43 -7.43 -5.93 12.83
N GLN A 44 -6.60 -5.47 13.76
CA GLN A 44 -5.25 -5.00 13.43
C GLN A 44 -4.41 -6.10 12.77
N ALA A 45 -4.51 -7.34 13.26
CA ALA A 45 -3.83 -8.48 12.66
C ALA A 45 -4.21 -8.70 11.18
N ASP A 46 -5.50 -8.59 10.85
CA ASP A 46 -5.97 -8.72 9.47
C ASP A 46 -5.45 -7.58 8.57
N LYS A 47 -5.30 -6.37 9.11
CA LYS A 47 -4.70 -5.23 8.39
C LYS A 47 -3.22 -5.44 8.13
N ASP A 48 -2.52 -5.98 9.13
CA ASP A 48 -1.10 -6.27 9.03
C ASP A 48 -0.86 -7.38 7.99
N ASP A 49 -1.66 -8.45 7.99
CA ASP A 49 -1.61 -9.52 7.01
C ASP A 49 -1.94 -9.02 5.60
N LEU A 50 -2.98 -8.19 5.45
CA LEU A 50 -3.31 -7.56 4.17
C LEU A 50 -2.14 -6.73 3.64
N SER A 51 -1.55 -5.90 4.49
CA SER A 51 -0.38 -5.09 4.14
C SER A 51 0.81 -5.97 3.74
N ALA A 52 1.06 -7.04 4.49
CA ALA A 52 2.14 -7.99 4.22
C ALA A 52 1.94 -8.72 2.87
N MET A 53 0.73 -9.21 2.58
CA MET A 53 0.39 -9.85 1.29
C MET A 53 0.67 -8.93 0.10
N PHE A 54 0.24 -7.67 0.19
CA PHE A 54 0.49 -6.70 -0.87
C PHE A 54 1.99 -6.42 -1.04
N LYS A 55 2.70 -6.19 0.05
CA LYS A 55 4.14 -5.95 0.05
C LYS A 55 4.97 -7.13 -0.47
N ALA A 56 4.47 -8.36 -0.34
CA ALA A 56 5.12 -9.54 -0.89
C ALA A 56 5.11 -9.55 -2.44
N VAL A 57 4.07 -8.99 -3.06
CA VAL A 57 3.87 -8.97 -4.52
C VAL A 57 4.37 -7.68 -5.17
N LEU A 58 4.28 -6.55 -4.47
CA LEU A 58 4.65 -5.24 -4.99
C LEU A 58 6.15 -5.14 -5.34
N PRO A 59 6.52 -4.37 -6.38
CA PRO A 59 7.90 -4.08 -6.71
C PRO A 59 8.66 -3.48 -5.51
N LYS A 60 9.96 -3.77 -5.40
CA LYS A 60 10.79 -3.33 -4.27
C LYS A 60 11.54 -2.01 -4.51
N ASP A 61 11.31 -1.38 -5.66
CA ASP A 61 11.95 -0.13 -6.09
C ASP A 61 11.26 1.13 -5.57
N ASN A 62 10.06 0.98 -4.99
CA ASN A 62 9.28 2.07 -4.41
C ASN A 62 8.77 1.72 -3.01
N ASP A 63 8.35 2.75 -2.25
CA ASP A 63 7.69 2.58 -0.97
C ASP A 63 6.17 2.55 -1.16
N TYR A 64 5.51 1.54 -0.58
CA TYR A 64 4.07 1.37 -0.66
C TYR A 64 3.43 1.32 0.72
N PHE A 65 2.48 2.22 0.94
CA PHE A 65 1.63 2.25 2.14
C PHE A 65 0.27 1.65 1.79
N VAL A 66 -0.06 0.54 2.44
CA VAL A 66 -1.28 -0.22 2.14
C VAL A 66 -2.32 0.05 3.21
N GLU A 67 -3.49 0.51 2.79
CA GLU A 67 -4.65 0.77 3.65
C GLU A 67 -5.90 0.09 3.08
N ALA A 68 -6.81 -0.32 3.96
CA ALA A 68 -8.11 -0.85 3.58
C ALA A 68 -9.19 0.22 3.75
N ASP A 69 -10.10 0.32 2.77
CA ASP A 69 -11.27 1.22 2.84
C ASP A 69 -12.49 0.58 2.16
N ASN A 70 -13.67 1.16 2.40
CA ASN A 70 -14.92 0.81 1.77
C ASN A 70 -15.23 1.88 0.70
N LEU A 71 -15.09 1.49 -0.57
CA LEU A 71 -15.25 2.42 -1.71
C LEU A 71 -16.48 2.10 -2.57
N GLY A 72 -17.28 1.10 -2.17
CA GLY A 72 -18.40 0.58 -2.93
C GLY A 72 -18.04 -0.60 -3.84
N GLU A 73 -19.01 -1.48 -4.07
CA GLU A 73 -18.83 -2.73 -4.83
C GLU A 73 -18.36 -2.50 -6.27
N SER A 74 -18.80 -1.40 -6.89
CA SER A 74 -18.48 -1.05 -8.28
C SER A 74 -17.15 -0.32 -8.45
N ALA A 75 -16.52 0.13 -7.37
CA ALA A 75 -15.22 0.77 -7.43
C ALA A 75 -14.10 -0.25 -7.67
N ALA A 76 -12.96 0.23 -8.18
CA ALA A 76 -11.81 -0.63 -8.44
C ALA A 76 -11.38 -1.40 -7.17
N PRO A 77 -10.92 -2.64 -7.32
CA PRO A 77 -10.47 -3.46 -6.18
C PRO A 77 -9.26 -2.86 -5.46
N VAL A 78 -8.38 -2.20 -6.20
CA VAL A 78 -7.17 -1.55 -5.69
C VAL A 78 -6.99 -0.21 -6.40
N ILE A 79 -6.75 0.83 -5.62
CA ILE A 79 -6.45 2.18 -6.12
C ILE A 79 -5.06 2.58 -5.63
N ILE A 80 -4.23 3.07 -6.54
CA ILE A 80 -2.90 3.59 -6.24
C ILE A 80 -2.92 5.11 -6.39
N THR A 81 -2.51 5.82 -5.36
CA THR A 81 -2.40 7.27 -5.36
C THR A 81 -1.00 7.71 -4.97
N ARG A 82 -0.61 8.93 -5.36
CA ARG A 82 0.70 9.49 -5.03
C ARG A 82 0.58 10.40 -3.82
N ASN A 83 1.49 10.27 -2.88
CA ASN A 83 1.54 11.19 -1.74
C ASN A 83 1.84 12.61 -2.22
N GLU A 84 0.85 13.51 -2.08
CA GLU A 84 0.90 14.89 -2.56
C GLU A 84 2.03 15.69 -1.90
N PHE A 85 2.26 15.49 -0.59
CA PHE A 85 3.33 16.16 0.14
C PHE A 85 4.70 15.81 -0.43
N MET A 86 4.97 14.52 -0.65
CA MET A 86 6.25 14.05 -1.20
C MET A 86 6.45 14.51 -2.64
N ARG A 87 5.37 14.56 -3.43
CA ARG A 87 5.40 15.10 -4.79
C ARG A 87 5.78 16.59 -4.80
N ARG A 88 5.06 17.42 -4.03
CA ARG A 88 5.33 18.87 -3.92
C ARG A 88 6.74 19.12 -3.42
N TYR A 89 7.18 18.34 -2.44
CA TYR A 89 8.52 18.49 -1.88
C TYR A 89 9.61 18.21 -2.93
N ARG A 90 9.47 17.18 -3.76
CA ARG A 90 10.41 16.88 -4.84
C ARG A 90 10.44 17.98 -5.90
N GLU A 91 9.27 18.45 -6.33
CA GLU A 91 9.17 19.55 -7.29
C GLU A 91 9.88 20.82 -6.78
N MET A 92 9.66 21.17 -5.51
CA MET A 92 10.34 22.30 -4.90
C MET A 92 11.84 22.12 -4.77
N SER A 93 12.30 20.91 -4.42
CA SER A 93 13.74 20.60 -4.31
C SER A 93 14.43 20.64 -5.68
N ALA A 94 13.76 20.22 -6.75
CA ALA A 94 14.30 20.30 -8.11
C ALA A 94 14.46 21.75 -8.61
N MET A 95 13.60 22.67 -8.15
CA MET A 95 13.64 24.09 -8.56
C MET A 95 14.61 24.95 -7.72
N GLY A 96 14.90 24.54 -6.49
CA GLY A 96 15.60 25.40 -5.51
C GLY A 96 17.13 25.33 -5.54
N GLY A 97 17.77 24.49 -6.37
CA GLY A 97 19.24 24.35 -6.43
C GLY A 97 19.90 23.95 -5.09
N GLY A 98 19.09 23.60 -4.08
CA GLY A 98 19.55 23.16 -2.77
C GLY A 98 20.13 21.74 -2.81
N MET A 99 20.96 21.40 -1.83
CA MET A 99 21.49 20.04 -1.64
C MET A 99 20.37 19.01 -1.76
N ASN A 100 20.51 18.13 -2.74
CA ASN A 100 19.53 17.12 -3.11
C ASN A 100 19.53 15.96 -2.06
N PHE A 101 19.26 16.27 -0.80
CA PHE A 101 19.27 15.30 0.30
C PHE A 101 18.31 14.14 0.08
N TYR A 102 17.25 14.35 -0.72
CA TYR A 102 16.19 13.38 -0.98
C TYR A 102 16.04 12.98 -2.45
N GLY A 103 16.97 13.41 -3.32
CA GLY A 103 16.91 13.12 -4.76
C GLY A 103 16.99 11.63 -5.12
N ASN A 104 17.49 10.80 -4.19
CA ASN A 104 17.60 9.35 -4.34
C ASN A 104 16.60 8.56 -3.49
N MET A 105 15.64 9.22 -2.83
CA MET A 105 14.61 8.47 -2.11
C MET A 105 13.64 7.81 -3.08
N PRO A 106 13.23 6.55 -2.81
CA PRO A 106 12.21 5.87 -3.60
C PRO A 106 10.91 6.67 -3.63
N GLU A 107 10.13 6.51 -4.68
CA GLU A 107 8.79 7.09 -4.73
C GLU A 107 7.88 6.41 -3.72
N SER A 108 7.01 7.20 -3.09
CA SER A 108 6.05 6.70 -2.12
C SER A 108 4.65 6.75 -2.70
N PHE A 109 3.96 5.62 -2.64
CA PHE A 109 2.60 5.46 -3.13
C PHE A 109 1.69 4.97 -2.00
N ASN A 110 0.46 5.48 -1.99
CA ASN A 110 -0.60 4.94 -1.15
C ASN A 110 -1.40 3.92 -1.97
N ILE A 111 -1.65 2.75 -1.40
CA ILE A 111 -2.49 1.70 -1.97
C ILE A 111 -3.73 1.58 -1.12
N THR A 112 -4.87 1.91 -1.69
CA THR A 112 -6.17 1.71 -1.04
C THR A 112 -6.81 0.43 -1.58
N VAL A 113 -7.02 -0.53 -0.68
CA VAL A 113 -7.66 -1.81 -0.96
C VAL A 113 -9.15 -1.69 -0.66
N ASN A 114 -9.98 -1.87 -1.67
CA ASN A 114 -11.44 -1.79 -1.54
C ASN A 114 -12.03 -3.11 -1.03
N LEU A 115 -12.41 -3.17 0.23
CA LEU A 115 -12.96 -4.38 0.85
C LEU A 115 -14.38 -4.74 0.39
N GLU A 116 -15.13 -3.78 -0.19
CA GLU A 116 -16.47 -4.03 -0.73
C GLU A 116 -16.43 -4.58 -2.17
N ASN A 117 -15.27 -4.49 -2.85
CA ASN A 117 -15.14 -5.09 -4.17
C ASN A 117 -15.17 -6.63 -4.04
N PRO A 118 -16.04 -7.34 -4.80
CA PRO A 118 -16.22 -8.79 -4.67
C PRO A 118 -14.92 -9.60 -4.84
N VAL A 119 -14.03 -9.17 -5.72
CA VAL A 119 -12.74 -9.84 -5.94
C VAL A 119 -11.85 -9.72 -4.70
N MET A 120 -11.75 -8.52 -4.12
CA MET A 120 -10.95 -8.31 -2.90
C MET A 120 -11.56 -9.00 -1.68
N ALA A 121 -12.89 -8.95 -1.54
CA ALA A 121 -13.60 -9.68 -0.48
C ALA A 121 -13.31 -11.20 -0.55
N GLY A 122 -13.29 -11.76 -1.75
CA GLY A 122 -12.92 -13.16 -1.99
C GLY A 122 -11.48 -13.46 -1.58
N ILE A 123 -10.51 -12.64 -2.01
CA ILE A 123 -9.08 -12.79 -1.66
C ILE A 123 -8.89 -12.71 -0.14
N VAL A 124 -9.48 -11.72 0.52
CA VAL A 124 -9.37 -11.55 1.99
C VAL A 124 -9.97 -12.73 2.74
N THR A 125 -11.13 -13.24 2.28
CA THR A 125 -11.77 -14.41 2.88
C THR A 125 -10.92 -15.66 2.72
N GLU A 126 -10.35 -15.88 1.53
CA GLU A 126 -9.44 -16.99 1.26
C GLU A 126 -8.16 -16.89 2.11
N ALA A 127 -7.56 -15.70 2.18
CA ALA A 127 -6.38 -15.44 3.00
C ALA A 127 -6.61 -15.81 4.47
N LYS A 128 -7.73 -15.37 5.05
CA LYS A 128 -8.11 -15.72 6.43
C LYS A 128 -8.26 -17.23 6.68
N SER A 129 -8.58 -17.99 5.65
CA SER A 129 -8.69 -19.45 5.76
C SER A 129 -7.36 -20.18 5.61
N LYS A 130 -6.39 -19.60 4.90
CA LYS A 130 -5.11 -20.21 4.54
C LYS A 130 -3.92 -19.72 5.36
N ILE A 131 -3.94 -18.44 5.75
CA ILE A 131 -2.90 -17.86 6.60
C ILE A 131 -3.21 -18.22 8.05
N THR A 132 -2.31 -18.99 8.66
CA THR A 132 -2.42 -19.28 10.10
C THR A 132 -2.17 -17.98 10.87
N PRO A 133 -3.04 -17.62 11.83
CA PRO A 133 -2.82 -16.42 12.63
C PRO A 133 -1.45 -16.43 13.30
N MET A 134 -0.82 -15.25 13.37
CA MET A 134 0.46 -15.10 14.04
C MET A 134 0.36 -15.56 15.50
N GLN A 135 1.35 -16.32 15.96
CA GLN A 135 1.45 -16.70 17.36
C GLN A 135 1.57 -15.45 18.25
N GLU A 136 1.06 -15.57 19.47
CA GLU A 136 1.16 -14.49 20.45
C GLU A 136 2.63 -14.16 20.72
N LEU A 137 2.97 -12.89 20.59
CA LEU A 137 4.34 -12.44 20.81
C LEU A 137 4.65 -12.43 22.30
N PRO A 138 5.83 -12.90 22.73
CA PRO A 138 6.30 -12.70 24.09
C PRO A 138 6.18 -11.22 24.50
N ALA A 139 5.91 -10.97 25.79
CA ALA A 139 5.87 -9.61 26.32
C ALA A 139 7.17 -8.86 26.01
N GLU A 140 7.09 -7.55 25.82
CA GLU A 140 8.27 -6.74 25.63
C GLU A 140 9.18 -6.80 26.85
N PRO A 141 10.52 -6.83 26.68
CA PRO A 141 11.44 -6.87 27.79
C PRO A 141 11.28 -5.62 28.67
N GLY A 142 11.24 -5.84 29.97
CA GLY A 142 11.17 -4.75 30.94
C GLY A 142 12.34 -3.78 30.81
N LYS A 143 12.15 -2.53 31.22
CA LYS A 143 13.21 -1.51 31.18
C LYS A 143 14.49 -1.94 31.95
N ASP A 144 14.31 -2.71 33.02
CA ASP A 144 15.36 -3.17 33.91
C ASP A 144 15.92 -4.56 33.53
N ALA A 145 15.44 -5.16 32.41
CA ALA A 145 15.95 -6.44 31.94
C ALA A 145 17.41 -6.33 31.47
N SER A 146 18.18 -7.39 31.67
CA SER A 146 19.58 -7.45 31.20
C SER A 146 19.63 -7.39 29.67
N GLU A 147 20.76 -6.95 29.11
CA GLU A 147 20.93 -6.88 27.63
C GLU A 147 20.82 -8.26 26.99
N ASP A 148 21.27 -9.32 27.63
CA ASP A 148 21.13 -10.69 27.13
C ASP A 148 19.66 -11.15 27.12
N GLU A 149 18.88 -10.77 28.12
CA GLU A 149 17.46 -11.08 28.19
C GLU A 149 16.66 -10.29 27.16
N LYS A 150 16.95 -8.99 26.99
CA LYS A 150 16.37 -8.16 25.93
C LYS A 150 16.63 -8.75 24.56
N LYS A 151 17.88 -9.15 24.30
CA LYS A 151 18.26 -9.77 23.05
C LYS A 151 17.50 -11.06 22.80
N ARG A 152 17.47 -11.97 23.77
CA ARG A 152 16.75 -13.25 23.64
C ARG A 152 15.26 -13.06 23.33
N ILE A 153 14.57 -12.16 24.06
CA ILE A 153 13.15 -11.89 23.85
C ILE A 153 12.91 -11.27 22.45
N ASN A 154 13.78 -10.33 22.04
CA ASN A 154 13.67 -9.71 20.73
C ASN A 154 13.94 -10.71 19.59
N ASP A 155 14.92 -11.59 19.74
CA ASP A 155 15.22 -12.65 18.76
C ASP A 155 14.04 -13.63 18.64
N GLU A 156 13.41 -14.02 19.75
CA GLU A 156 12.22 -14.89 19.76
C GLU A 156 11.02 -14.18 19.10
N ARG A 157 10.77 -12.92 19.43
CA ARG A 157 9.71 -12.11 18.79
C ARG A 157 9.93 -11.98 17.27
N GLN A 158 11.18 -11.77 16.87
CA GLN A 158 11.53 -11.66 15.45
C GLN A 158 11.34 -12.99 14.73
N ALA A 159 11.74 -14.11 15.31
CA ALA A 159 11.54 -15.43 14.74
C ALA A 159 10.06 -15.77 14.50
N ILE A 160 9.16 -15.38 15.44
CA ILE A 160 7.71 -15.56 15.28
C ILE A 160 7.19 -14.71 14.12
N LYS A 161 7.63 -13.45 14.02
CA LYS A 161 7.24 -12.57 12.92
C LYS A 161 7.73 -13.08 11.57
N ASP A 162 8.96 -13.53 11.49
CA ASP A 162 9.56 -14.04 10.26
C ASP A 162 8.87 -15.34 9.80
N ALA A 163 8.52 -16.23 10.75
CA ALA A 163 7.76 -17.44 10.45
C ALA A 163 6.35 -17.12 9.92
N HIS A 164 5.65 -16.16 10.52
CA HIS A 164 4.35 -15.72 10.04
C HIS A 164 4.46 -15.04 8.66
N GLN A 165 5.45 -14.15 8.48
CA GLN A 165 5.71 -13.50 7.19
C GLN A 165 5.97 -14.52 6.07
N ALA A 166 6.68 -15.60 6.35
CA ALA A 166 6.91 -16.65 5.36
C ALA A 166 5.62 -17.31 4.89
N VAL A 167 4.66 -17.55 5.79
CA VAL A 167 3.32 -18.09 5.43
C VAL A 167 2.54 -17.10 4.57
N VAL A 168 2.58 -15.81 4.92
CA VAL A 168 1.94 -14.74 4.14
C VAL A 168 2.57 -14.63 2.75
N ASP A 169 3.90 -14.67 2.66
CA ASP A 169 4.64 -14.58 1.40
C ASP A 169 4.33 -15.78 0.50
N GLU A 170 4.25 -17.01 1.05
CA GLU A 170 3.88 -18.21 0.32
C GLU A 170 2.45 -18.11 -0.26
N TYR A 171 1.49 -17.67 0.56
CA TYR A 171 0.12 -17.43 0.10
C TYR A 171 0.07 -16.40 -1.03
N ALA A 172 0.70 -15.25 -0.83
CA ALA A 172 0.71 -14.17 -1.81
C ALA A 172 1.39 -14.60 -3.12
N ALA A 173 2.51 -15.35 -3.02
CA ALA A 173 3.21 -15.90 -4.17
C ALA A 173 2.39 -16.95 -4.93
N GLY A 174 1.51 -17.68 -4.27
CA GLY A 174 0.61 -18.67 -4.88
C GLY A 174 -0.68 -18.10 -5.45
N ASN A 175 -1.07 -16.87 -5.09
CA ASN A 175 -2.35 -16.29 -5.49
C ASN A 175 -2.24 -15.46 -6.77
N ASP A 176 -2.58 -16.06 -7.92
CA ASP A 176 -2.51 -15.39 -9.23
C ASP A 176 -3.54 -14.26 -9.37
N ILE A 177 -4.71 -14.35 -8.70
CA ILE A 177 -5.72 -13.29 -8.73
C ILE A 177 -5.24 -12.05 -7.98
N LEU A 178 -4.62 -12.23 -6.80
CA LEU A 178 -4.01 -11.11 -6.06
C LEU A 178 -2.95 -10.39 -6.90
N LYS A 179 -2.04 -11.14 -7.54
CA LYS A 179 -1.03 -10.58 -8.44
C LYS A 179 -1.68 -9.83 -9.61
N GLN A 180 -2.73 -10.41 -10.20
CA GLN A 180 -3.41 -9.82 -11.34
C GLN A 180 -4.07 -8.48 -10.98
N VAL A 181 -4.71 -8.39 -9.82
CA VAL A 181 -5.36 -7.16 -9.33
C VAL A 181 -4.32 -6.07 -9.03
N ILE A 182 -3.21 -6.44 -8.38
CA ILE A 182 -2.12 -5.50 -8.08
C ILE A 182 -1.47 -4.99 -9.36
N ASP A 183 -1.15 -5.89 -10.29
CA ASP A 183 -0.51 -5.51 -11.56
C ASP A 183 -1.43 -4.65 -12.43
N LEU A 184 -2.75 -4.90 -12.42
CA LEU A 184 -3.72 -4.05 -13.09
C LEU A 184 -3.71 -2.62 -12.52
N ALA A 185 -3.65 -2.48 -11.20
CA ALA A 185 -3.56 -1.18 -10.54
C ALA A 185 -2.21 -0.48 -10.86
N LEU A 186 -1.10 -1.22 -10.87
CA LEU A 186 0.22 -0.70 -11.26
C LEU A 186 0.23 -0.27 -12.74
N LEU A 187 -0.37 -1.05 -13.63
CA LEU A 187 -0.49 -0.74 -15.05
C LEU A 187 -1.27 0.56 -15.28
N SER A 188 -2.40 0.71 -14.60
CA SER A 188 -3.25 1.91 -14.68
C SER A 188 -2.53 3.19 -14.26
N ASN A 189 -1.49 3.06 -13.43
CA ASN A 189 -0.65 4.16 -12.96
C ASN A 189 0.69 4.29 -13.70
N GLY A 190 0.91 3.49 -14.77
CA GLY A 190 2.15 3.49 -15.54
C GLY A 190 3.37 2.98 -14.77
N LEU A 191 3.15 2.23 -13.69
CA LEU A 191 4.19 1.67 -12.81
C LEU A 191 4.61 0.26 -13.22
N LEU A 192 3.81 -0.45 -14.03
CA LEU A 192 4.11 -1.80 -14.50
C LEU A 192 4.91 -1.76 -15.79
N LYS A 193 6.16 -2.23 -15.77
CA LYS A 193 7.09 -2.14 -16.91
C LYS A 193 7.93 -3.41 -17.06
N GLY A 194 8.53 -3.56 -18.25
CA GLY A 194 9.53 -4.58 -18.52
C GLY A 194 9.01 -6.00 -18.30
N LYS A 195 9.78 -6.83 -17.59
CA LYS A 195 9.44 -8.22 -17.34
C LYS A 195 8.11 -8.39 -16.58
N ALA A 196 7.83 -7.54 -15.59
CA ALA A 196 6.58 -7.59 -14.81
C ALA A 196 5.34 -7.40 -15.71
N LEU A 197 5.41 -6.51 -16.71
CA LEU A 197 4.34 -6.34 -17.70
C LEU A 197 4.17 -7.61 -18.57
N SER A 198 5.25 -8.24 -18.99
CA SER A 198 5.18 -9.49 -19.76
C SER A 198 4.58 -10.64 -18.93
N ASP A 199 4.96 -10.76 -17.68
CA ASP A 199 4.43 -11.76 -16.75
C ASP A 199 2.93 -11.52 -16.47
N PHE A 200 2.50 -10.26 -16.34
CA PHE A 200 1.09 -9.87 -16.24
C PHE A 200 0.28 -10.28 -17.47
N ILE A 201 0.79 -10.03 -18.68
CA ILE A 201 0.11 -10.42 -19.93
C ILE A 201 -0.07 -11.95 -19.97
N ALA A 202 0.98 -12.71 -19.70
CA ALA A 202 0.91 -14.17 -19.70
C ALA A 202 -0.10 -14.73 -18.69
N ARG A 203 -0.18 -14.14 -17.49
CA ARG A 203 -1.23 -14.51 -16.50
C ARG A 203 -2.63 -14.12 -16.98
N SER A 204 -2.78 -12.94 -17.61
CA SER A 204 -4.07 -12.51 -18.16
C SER A 204 -4.58 -13.49 -19.22
N GLU A 205 -3.72 -13.93 -20.13
CA GLU A 205 -4.06 -14.92 -21.15
C GLU A 205 -4.53 -16.25 -20.54
N LYS A 206 -3.84 -16.71 -19.48
CA LYS A 206 -4.22 -17.93 -18.76
C LYS A 206 -5.59 -17.77 -18.08
N VAL A 207 -5.83 -16.67 -17.35
CA VAL A 207 -7.11 -16.41 -16.68
C VAL A 207 -8.27 -16.32 -17.70
N ILE A 208 -8.05 -15.70 -18.87
CA ILE A 208 -9.05 -15.62 -19.93
C ILE A 208 -9.33 -17.01 -20.49
N ALA A 209 -8.31 -17.83 -20.72
CA ALA A 209 -8.47 -19.17 -21.24
C ALA A 209 -9.21 -20.11 -20.27
N GLU A 210 -9.05 -19.92 -18.96
CA GLU A 210 -9.76 -20.69 -17.92
C GLU A 210 -11.23 -20.25 -17.75
N ALA A 211 -11.56 -19.02 -18.17
CA ALA A 211 -12.91 -18.45 -18.08
C ALA A 211 -13.75 -18.68 -19.34
N ALA A 212 -13.15 -19.12 -20.45
CA ALA A 212 -13.81 -19.38 -21.74
C ALA A 212 -14.33 -20.81 -21.87
#